data_61bdc17ada8c0ccde5aab12be8240659
#
_entry.id   61bdc17ada8c0ccde5aab12be8240659
#
_cell.length_a   1.000
_cell.length_b   1.000
_cell.length_c   1.000
_cell.angle_alpha   90.00
_cell.angle_beta   90.00
_cell.angle_gamma   90.00
#
_symmetry.space_group_name_H-M   'P 1'
#
loop_
_entity.id
_entity.type
_entity.pdbx_description
1 polymer ?
#
loop_
_entity_poly.entity_id
_entity_poly.type
_entity_poly.pdbx_seq_one_letter_code
_entity_poly.pdbx_strand_id
1 'polypeptide(L)'
;MKKLLIILSLLFLYSCGTKEEVKNDEDLTMLQKKIDQFAKTEIKYDHSLLNPNQKIVVQKLFEAAKIMDELFLEQVYSKNFEIREKLLKSTDPKDKLTLEYFNIMFGPFDRLDHDKPFYGENEKPLGANFYPEDLTKGEFDAWLENHPDDRETFTSEFTVIRRIGDSLAAIPYSEAYSEELTKASQILKEAAQFADNKTLKDYLVKRADAFLSNDYYESDMAWMDLKDHTIEVVIGPYEVYEDKLFNYKAAFECFLTIVDPAETRKLEIFKNYLTDMEKNLPIPDEHKNFERGSESPIMVVQEVFGAGDTKAGVQTLAFNLPNDERVRKAKGSKKVMLKNIHEAKFEKLLYPIAELVLEKDQLQYVTFNAFFNHTLMHEMSHGLGPGFIKVNGTETEVKKELKETYSTIEECKADILGMWNNLYMIEKGVFSPDTENQIWTTFLAGVFRSVRFGIGEAHGGGNAIIYNYMLNNGAYSFNKESQTVSVNYDKAKEVLKNLANELLMIQALGDYEGAKKLIADYAVNSESMKILIEKLNILPVDINPVFEIAR
;
A
#
# COMPACT_ATOMS: atom_id res chain seq x y z
N MET A 1 -64.18 50.27 33.71
CA MET A 1 -63.68 49.29 32.76
C MET A 1 -62.18 49.50 32.61
N LYS A 2 -61.40 48.75 33.36
CA LYS A 2 -59.91 48.79 33.28
C LYS A 2 -59.45 47.56 32.52
N LYS A 3 -58.84 47.76 31.37
CA LYS A 3 -58.18 46.70 30.58
C LYS A 3 -56.84 46.34 31.20
N LEU A 4 -56.67 45.10 31.62
CA LEU A 4 -55.43 44.54 32.14
C LEU A 4 -54.62 44.01 30.92
N LEU A 5 -53.46 44.59 30.65
CA LEU A 5 -52.51 44.12 29.65
C LEU A 5 -51.58 43.11 30.34
N ILE A 6 -51.63 41.86 29.90
CA ILE A 6 -50.67 40.82 30.30
C ILE A 6 -49.55 40.83 29.28
N ILE A 7 -48.37 41.24 29.71
CA ILE A 7 -47.11 41.15 28.96
C ILE A 7 -46.52 39.76 29.23
N LEU A 8 -46.55 38.90 28.22
CA LEU A 8 -45.91 37.58 28.23
C LEU A 8 -44.45 37.76 27.82
N SER A 9 -43.55 37.75 28.80
CA SER A 9 -42.09 37.78 28.57
C SER A 9 -41.64 36.36 28.19
N LEU A 10 -41.38 36.12 26.91
CA LEU A 10 -40.62 34.94 26.43
C LEU A 10 -39.15 35.09 26.85
N LEU A 11 -38.76 34.35 27.88
CA LEU A 11 -37.36 34.08 28.18
C LEU A 11 -36.77 33.12 27.13
N PHE A 12 -36.05 33.67 26.17
CA PHE A 12 -35.13 32.89 25.36
C PHE A 12 -33.95 32.52 26.27
N LEU A 13 -33.91 31.29 26.73
CA LEU A 13 -32.71 30.70 27.30
C LEU A 13 -31.74 30.40 26.12
N TYR A 14 -30.89 31.38 25.81
CA TYR A 14 -29.66 31.12 25.08
C TYR A 14 -28.74 30.34 26.01
N SER A 15 -28.66 29.03 25.81
CA SER A 15 -27.58 28.24 26.36
C SER A 15 -26.29 28.64 25.65
N CYS A 16 -25.60 29.60 26.25
CA CYS A 16 -24.22 29.93 25.85
C CYS A 16 -23.33 28.86 26.48
N GLY A 17 -23.04 27.80 25.75
CA GLY A 17 -21.95 26.87 26.11
C GLY A 17 -20.67 27.71 26.28
N THR A 18 -19.84 27.35 27.23
CA THR A 18 -18.55 28.01 27.42
C THR A 18 -17.70 27.82 26.14
N LYS A 19 -16.76 28.75 25.85
CA LYS A 19 -15.87 28.59 24.69
C LYS A 19 -15.09 27.27 24.72
N GLU A 20 -14.88 26.72 25.90
CA GLU A 20 -14.21 25.45 26.13
C GLU A 20 -15.11 24.24 25.76
N GLU A 21 -16.42 24.28 26.11
CA GLU A 21 -17.38 23.23 25.74
C GLU A 21 -17.59 23.18 24.22
N VAL A 22 -17.73 24.34 23.55
CA VAL A 22 -17.87 24.43 22.09
C VAL A 22 -16.62 23.90 21.38
N LYS A 23 -15.43 24.25 21.87
CA LYS A 23 -14.16 23.76 21.31
C LYS A 23 -13.99 22.25 21.50
N ASN A 24 -14.42 21.71 22.64
CA ASN A 24 -14.35 20.27 22.92
C ASN A 24 -15.28 19.48 21.98
N ASP A 25 -16.48 19.97 21.70
CA ASP A 25 -17.42 19.36 20.75
C ASP A 25 -16.91 19.41 19.29
N GLU A 26 -16.25 20.50 18.90
CA GLU A 26 -15.61 20.62 17.58
C GLU A 26 -14.44 19.64 17.42
N ASP A 27 -13.60 19.49 18.44
CA ASP A 27 -12.47 18.57 18.45
C ASP A 27 -12.93 17.10 18.39
N LEU A 28 -13.96 16.72 19.15
CA LEU A 28 -14.58 15.40 19.11
C LEU A 28 -15.13 15.08 17.72
N THR A 29 -15.84 16.04 17.13
CA THR A 29 -16.39 15.90 15.77
C THR A 29 -15.29 15.74 14.73
N MET A 30 -14.17 16.43 14.88
CA MET A 30 -13.04 16.34 13.95
C MET A 30 -12.32 14.99 14.07
N LEU A 31 -12.07 14.49 15.29
CA LEU A 31 -11.47 13.18 15.50
C LEU A 31 -12.37 12.04 14.95
N GLN A 32 -13.68 12.13 15.22
CA GLN A 32 -14.62 11.16 14.68
C GLN A 32 -14.59 11.14 13.15
N LYS A 33 -14.58 12.29 12.48
CA LYS A 33 -14.45 12.38 11.02
C LYS A 33 -13.15 11.75 10.50
N LYS A 34 -12.04 11.89 11.23
CA LYS A 34 -10.76 11.26 10.88
C LYS A 34 -10.84 9.72 11.00
N ILE A 35 -11.47 9.22 12.06
CA ILE A 35 -11.72 7.78 12.24
C ILE A 35 -12.66 7.24 11.14
N ASP A 36 -13.71 7.97 10.82
CA ASP A 36 -14.70 7.59 9.80
C ASP A 36 -14.11 7.54 8.38
N GLN A 37 -12.91 8.11 8.17
CA GLN A 37 -12.15 7.91 6.93
C GLN A 37 -11.69 6.46 6.74
N PHE A 38 -11.75 5.64 7.79
CA PHE A 38 -11.36 4.23 7.76
C PHE A 38 -12.57 3.34 8.07
N ALA A 39 -13.16 2.75 7.03
CA ALA A 39 -14.33 1.91 7.17
C ALA A 39 -14.01 0.64 7.98
N LYS A 40 -14.52 0.53 9.19
CA LYS A 40 -14.35 -0.68 10.02
C LYS A 40 -14.92 -1.90 9.29
N THR A 41 -14.03 -2.84 8.93
CA THR A 41 -14.36 -3.95 8.04
C THR A 41 -13.87 -5.26 8.62
N GLU A 42 -14.78 -6.22 8.79
CA GLU A 42 -14.42 -7.57 9.23
C GLU A 42 -13.70 -8.31 8.11
N ILE A 43 -12.49 -8.82 8.42
CA ILE A 43 -11.69 -9.63 7.51
C ILE A 43 -11.75 -11.08 7.97
N LYS A 44 -12.30 -11.93 7.09
CA LYS A 44 -12.45 -13.37 7.27
C LYS A 44 -11.57 -14.14 6.32
N TYR A 45 -11.26 -15.38 6.67
CA TYR A 45 -10.55 -16.32 5.82
C TYR A 45 -11.22 -17.70 5.85
N ASP A 46 -10.94 -18.55 4.87
CA ASP A 46 -11.53 -19.87 4.78
C ASP A 46 -10.82 -20.88 5.70
N HIS A 47 -11.40 -21.11 6.87
CA HIS A 47 -10.90 -22.09 7.86
C HIS A 47 -10.86 -23.53 7.35
N SER A 48 -11.59 -23.86 6.27
CA SER A 48 -11.61 -25.21 5.72
C SER A 48 -10.33 -25.57 4.99
N LEU A 49 -9.52 -24.59 4.62
CA LEU A 49 -8.21 -24.77 4.00
C LEU A 49 -7.16 -25.28 4.99
N LEU A 50 -7.42 -25.20 6.30
CA LEU A 50 -6.47 -25.53 7.36
C LEU A 50 -6.82 -26.86 8.05
N ASN A 51 -5.85 -27.74 8.12
CA ASN A 51 -5.92 -28.93 9.00
C ASN A 51 -5.66 -28.55 10.48
N PRO A 52 -5.85 -29.48 11.46
CA PRO A 52 -5.67 -29.16 12.88
C PRO A 52 -4.27 -28.63 13.25
N ASN A 53 -3.19 -29.18 12.68
CA ASN A 53 -1.83 -28.74 12.93
C ASN A 53 -1.60 -27.33 12.38
N GLN A 54 -2.06 -27.07 11.16
CA GLN A 54 -1.96 -25.77 10.53
C GLN A 54 -2.71 -24.68 11.32
N LYS A 55 -3.85 -24.98 11.95
CA LYS A 55 -4.54 -24.06 12.85
C LYS A 55 -3.69 -23.69 14.08
N ILE A 56 -2.92 -24.65 14.63
CA ILE A 56 -1.98 -24.37 15.72
C ILE A 56 -0.84 -23.47 15.21
N VAL A 57 -0.30 -23.74 14.02
CA VAL A 57 0.74 -22.90 13.39
C VAL A 57 0.23 -21.47 13.22
N VAL A 58 -0.96 -21.28 12.63
CA VAL A 58 -1.58 -19.96 12.44
C VAL A 58 -1.76 -19.22 13.77
N GLN A 59 -2.22 -19.91 14.82
CA GLN A 59 -2.37 -19.28 16.14
C GLN A 59 -1.03 -18.82 16.72
N LYS A 60 0.03 -19.61 16.60
CA LYS A 60 1.37 -19.22 17.05
C LYS A 60 1.96 -18.09 16.21
N LEU A 61 1.75 -18.11 14.90
CA LEU A 61 2.18 -17.01 14.03
C LEU A 61 1.43 -15.71 14.35
N PHE A 62 0.15 -15.80 14.71
CA PHE A 62 -0.60 -14.63 15.19
C PHE A 62 0.00 -14.06 16.49
N GLU A 63 0.44 -14.93 17.43
CA GLU A 63 1.14 -14.48 18.64
C GLU A 63 2.47 -13.76 18.31
N ALA A 64 3.24 -14.28 17.36
CA ALA A 64 4.47 -13.64 16.88
C ALA A 64 4.19 -12.32 16.13
N ALA A 65 3.13 -12.27 15.32
CA ALA A 65 2.73 -11.08 14.59
C ALA A 65 2.37 -9.90 15.52
N LYS A 66 1.74 -10.16 16.68
CA LYS A 66 1.47 -9.10 17.67
C LYS A 66 2.75 -8.46 18.22
N ILE A 67 3.86 -9.20 18.25
CA ILE A 67 5.16 -8.62 18.63
C ILE A 67 5.64 -7.63 17.57
N MET A 68 5.36 -7.88 16.29
CA MET A 68 5.69 -6.93 15.23
C MET A 68 4.89 -5.62 15.35
N ASP A 69 3.62 -5.67 15.80
CA ASP A 69 2.86 -4.45 16.14
C ASP A 69 3.55 -3.60 17.21
N GLU A 70 4.05 -4.23 18.30
CA GLU A 70 4.75 -3.52 19.38
C GLU A 70 6.10 -2.96 18.91
N LEU A 71 6.88 -3.74 18.16
CA LEU A 71 8.16 -3.30 17.59
C LEU A 71 7.97 -2.11 16.64
N PHE A 72 7.00 -2.18 15.76
CA PHE A 72 6.72 -1.09 14.84
C PHE A 72 6.22 0.16 15.58
N LEU A 73 5.38 0.01 16.60
CA LEU A 73 4.94 1.13 17.42
C LEU A 73 6.13 1.87 18.07
N GLU A 74 7.15 1.12 18.52
CA GLU A 74 8.40 1.69 19.03
C GLU A 74 9.21 2.37 17.93
N GLN A 75 9.30 1.77 16.74
CA GLN A 75 10.05 2.31 15.61
C GLN A 75 9.45 3.63 15.08
N VAL A 76 8.13 3.81 15.16
CA VAL A 76 7.45 5.03 14.69
C VAL A 76 7.81 6.25 15.53
N TYR A 77 7.77 6.13 16.87
CA TYR A 77 8.03 7.27 17.75
C TYR A 77 8.42 6.83 19.17
N SER A 78 9.48 7.41 19.69
CA SER A 78 10.05 7.10 21.00
C SER A 78 9.06 7.20 22.19
N LYS A 79 8.03 8.05 22.08
CA LYS A 79 7.04 8.32 23.14
C LYS A 79 5.73 7.54 22.96
N ASN A 80 5.62 6.68 21.97
CA ASN A 80 4.37 6.00 21.66
C ASN A 80 3.82 5.15 22.79
N PHE A 81 4.67 4.43 23.50
CA PHE A 81 4.24 3.62 24.65
C PHE A 81 3.70 4.48 25.79
N GLU A 82 4.35 5.59 26.11
CA GLU A 82 3.92 6.53 27.15
C GLU A 82 2.55 7.15 26.78
N ILE A 83 2.42 7.61 25.53
CA ILE A 83 1.17 8.20 25.01
C ILE A 83 0.04 7.18 25.07
N ARG A 84 0.26 5.96 24.56
CA ARG A 84 -0.72 4.87 24.56
C ARG A 84 -1.17 4.53 26.00
N GLU A 85 -0.23 4.40 26.93
CA GLU A 85 -0.55 4.11 28.33
C GLU A 85 -1.39 5.20 28.99
N LYS A 86 -1.07 6.47 28.71
CA LYS A 86 -1.86 7.61 29.19
C LYS A 86 -3.28 7.60 28.62
N LEU A 87 -3.43 7.38 27.31
CA LEU A 87 -4.73 7.34 26.66
C LEU A 87 -5.58 6.15 27.14
N LEU A 88 -4.97 4.97 27.37
CA LEU A 88 -5.64 3.78 27.91
C LEU A 88 -6.20 4.00 29.33
N LYS A 89 -5.53 4.80 30.16
CA LYS A 89 -5.96 5.10 31.54
C LYS A 89 -7.02 6.19 31.62
N SER A 90 -7.22 6.95 30.53
CA SER A 90 -8.16 8.06 30.52
C SER A 90 -9.61 7.60 30.39
N THR A 91 -10.51 8.31 31.06
CA THR A 91 -11.96 8.15 30.93
C THR A 91 -12.60 9.22 30.04
N ASP A 92 -11.82 10.19 29.59
CA ASP A 92 -12.28 11.28 28.72
C ASP A 92 -12.72 10.72 27.36
N PRO A 93 -13.91 11.07 26.85
CA PRO A 93 -14.37 10.68 25.52
C PRO A 93 -13.41 11.08 24.39
N LYS A 94 -12.76 12.23 24.49
CA LYS A 94 -11.77 12.70 23.50
C LYS A 94 -10.55 11.79 23.48
N ASP A 95 -10.02 11.42 24.64
CA ASP A 95 -8.88 10.52 24.72
C ASP A 95 -9.20 9.12 24.20
N LYS A 96 -10.45 8.65 24.33
CA LYS A 96 -10.88 7.36 23.73
C LYS A 96 -10.88 7.41 22.21
N LEU A 97 -11.42 8.47 21.60
CA LEU A 97 -11.34 8.67 20.15
C LEU A 97 -9.89 8.87 19.69
N THR A 98 -9.10 9.62 20.48
CA THR A 98 -7.67 9.79 20.21
C THR A 98 -6.95 8.44 20.21
N LEU A 99 -7.22 7.55 21.17
CA LEU A 99 -6.64 6.22 21.22
C LEU A 99 -7.06 5.37 20.02
N GLU A 100 -8.32 5.44 19.61
CA GLU A 100 -8.81 4.71 18.44
C GLU A 100 -8.06 5.17 17.17
N TYR A 101 -7.94 6.48 16.96
CA TYR A 101 -7.19 7.02 15.81
C TYR A 101 -5.69 6.76 15.92
N PHE A 102 -5.10 6.85 17.12
CA PHE A 102 -3.72 6.48 17.40
C PHE A 102 -3.41 5.03 17.00
N ASN A 103 -4.31 4.11 17.30
CA ASN A 103 -4.14 2.70 16.94
C ASN A 103 -4.22 2.47 15.41
N ILE A 104 -5.04 3.25 14.69
CA ILE A 104 -5.08 3.22 13.22
C ILE A 104 -3.77 3.76 12.63
N MET A 105 -3.25 4.86 13.19
CA MET A 105 -2.06 5.56 12.68
C MET A 105 -0.73 5.01 13.20
N PHE A 106 -0.73 4.13 14.21
CA PHE A 106 0.46 3.68 14.95
C PHE A 106 1.26 4.83 15.57
N GLY A 107 0.57 5.81 16.11
CA GLY A 107 1.20 6.96 16.76
C GLY A 107 0.33 8.21 16.72
N PRO A 108 0.83 9.34 17.23
CA PRO A 108 0.07 10.59 17.35
C PRO A 108 0.06 11.43 16.05
N PHE A 109 0.48 10.86 14.91
CA PHE A 109 0.69 11.55 13.65
C PHE A 109 -0.26 11.05 12.56
N ASP A 110 -0.87 11.98 11.83
CA ASP A 110 -1.85 11.71 10.80
C ASP A 110 -1.17 11.35 9.47
N ARG A 111 -1.12 10.06 9.12
CA ARG A 111 -0.51 9.56 7.89
C ARG A 111 -1.23 10.04 6.62
N LEU A 112 -2.50 10.47 6.73
CA LEU A 112 -3.25 11.04 5.61
C LEU A 112 -3.06 12.55 5.44
N ASP A 113 -2.47 13.25 6.44
CA ASP A 113 -2.21 14.70 6.42
C ASP A 113 -0.74 15.00 6.73
N HIS A 114 0.17 14.42 5.94
CA HIS A 114 1.61 14.70 5.98
C HIS A 114 2.25 14.53 7.37
N ASP A 115 1.83 13.52 8.12
CA ASP A 115 2.28 13.22 9.49
C ASP A 115 2.08 14.39 10.48
N LYS A 116 1.10 15.27 10.26
CA LYS A 116 0.78 16.29 11.24
C LYS A 116 0.35 15.69 12.58
N PRO A 117 0.80 16.22 13.71
CA PRO A 117 0.37 15.72 15.00
C PRO A 117 -1.11 16.02 15.22
N PHE A 118 -1.88 15.01 15.62
CA PHE A 118 -3.26 15.16 16.12
C PHE A 118 -3.35 15.03 17.64
N TYR A 119 -2.25 14.62 18.27
CA TYR A 119 -2.11 14.57 19.72
C TYR A 119 -0.71 15.05 20.13
N GLY A 120 -0.65 16.03 21.04
CA GLY A 120 0.58 16.73 21.40
C GLY A 120 0.93 17.84 20.39
N GLU A 121 2.12 18.42 20.55
CA GLU A 121 2.59 19.57 19.76
C GLU A 121 3.89 19.23 18.97
N ASN A 122 4.46 18.06 19.21
CA ASN A 122 5.73 17.68 18.57
C ASN A 122 5.47 17.23 17.12
N GLU A 123 6.31 17.71 16.21
CA GLU A 123 6.37 17.19 14.85
C GLU A 123 6.97 15.77 14.86
N LYS A 124 6.59 14.96 13.88
CA LYS A 124 7.16 13.63 13.69
C LYS A 124 8.62 13.76 13.25
N PRO A 125 9.59 13.14 13.94
CA PRO A 125 10.96 13.08 13.45
C PRO A 125 11.04 12.41 12.07
N LEU A 126 11.78 13.00 11.12
CA LEU A 126 11.93 12.44 9.77
C LEU A 126 12.50 11.01 9.78
N GLY A 127 13.43 10.74 10.69
CA GLY A 127 14.01 9.41 10.88
C GLY A 127 13.23 8.52 11.83
N ALA A 128 11.96 8.85 12.16
CA ALA A 128 11.16 8.16 13.15
C ALA A 128 11.96 7.88 14.45
N ASN A 129 11.85 6.73 15.07
CA ASN A 129 12.70 6.34 16.21
C ASN A 129 13.88 5.45 15.78
N PHE A 130 14.25 5.45 14.50
CA PHE A 130 15.48 4.78 14.05
C PHE A 130 16.73 5.57 14.36
N TYR A 131 16.60 6.89 14.55
CA TYR A 131 17.69 7.84 14.81
C TYR A 131 17.37 8.70 16.04
N PRO A 132 18.38 9.40 16.62
CA PRO A 132 18.13 10.47 17.57
C PRO A 132 17.18 11.52 16.94
N GLU A 133 16.18 12.00 17.70
CA GLU A 133 15.16 12.93 17.19
C GLU A 133 15.77 14.23 16.61
N ASP A 134 16.92 14.64 17.11
CA ASP A 134 17.66 15.85 16.72
C ASP A 134 18.69 15.63 15.60
N LEU A 135 18.87 14.39 15.12
CA LEU A 135 19.88 14.09 14.10
C LEU A 135 19.54 14.72 12.75
N THR A 136 20.48 15.46 12.20
CA THR A 136 20.37 16.03 10.86
C THR A 136 21.12 15.20 9.81
N LYS A 137 20.73 15.32 8.53
CA LYS A 137 21.47 14.70 7.41
C LYS A 137 22.94 15.13 7.39
N GLY A 138 23.19 16.44 7.60
CA GLY A 138 24.56 16.97 7.60
C GLY A 138 25.42 16.41 8.71
N GLU A 139 24.86 16.18 9.91
CA GLU A 139 25.59 15.55 11.01
C GLU A 139 25.91 14.07 10.71
N PHE A 140 24.94 13.34 10.18
CA PHE A 140 25.13 11.94 9.78
C PHE A 140 26.20 11.80 8.70
N ASP A 141 26.13 12.63 7.64
CA ASP A 141 27.11 12.61 6.56
C ASP A 141 28.51 12.98 7.06
N ALA A 142 28.63 14.00 7.90
CA ALA A 142 29.90 14.39 8.52
C ALA A 142 30.44 13.29 9.44
N TRP A 143 29.58 12.55 10.15
CA TRP A 143 30.00 11.38 10.93
C TRP A 143 30.65 10.32 10.04
N LEU A 144 29.96 9.95 8.93
CA LEU A 144 30.46 8.93 8.00
C LEU A 144 31.73 9.35 7.24
N GLU A 145 31.91 10.66 6.99
CA GLU A 145 33.17 11.17 6.43
C GLU A 145 34.34 11.02 7.39
N ASN A 146 34.11 11.25 8.68
CA ASN A 146 35.13 11.14 9.73
C ASN A 146 35.34 9.70 10.23
N HIS A 147 34.35 8.82 10.04
CA HIS A 147 34.35 7.42 10.48
C HIS A 147 33.93 6.49 9.33
N PRO A 148 34.75 6.36 8.27
CA PRO A 148 34.38 5.59 7.08
C PRO A 148 34.13 4.10 7.35
N ASP A 149 34.71 3.54 8.40
CA ASP A 149 34.52 2.15 8.83
C ASP A 149 33.13 1.90 9.40
N ASP A 150 32.41 2.94 9.86
CA ASP A 150 31.04 2.84 10.39
C ASP A 150 30.00 2.78 9.28
N ARG A 151 30.36 3.09 8.03
CA ARG A 151 29.41 3.26 6.93
C ARG A 151 28.48 2.05 6.76
N GLU A 152 29.01 0.85 6.74
CA GLU A 152 28.22 -0.38 6.55
C GLU A 152 27.16 -0.54 7.65
N THR A 153 27.55 -0.39 8.91
CA THR A 153 26.62 -0.54 10.04
C THR A 153 25.63 0.60 10.15
N PHE A 154 26.03 1.84 9.83
CA PHE A 154 25.17 3.01 9.91
C PHE A 154 24.12 3.05 8.78
N THR A 155 24.46 2.54 7.60
CA THR A 155 23.53 2.45 6.45
C THR A 155 22.79 1.12 6.37
N SER A 156 23.07 0.17 7.28
CA SER A 156 22.37 -1.10 7.37
C SER A 156 20.88 -0.89 7.63
N GLU A 157 20.03 -1.68 6.98
CA GLU A 157 18.58 -1.69 7.16
C GLU A 157 18.17 -2.14 8.57
N PHE A 158 19.03 -2.88 9.26
CA PHE A 158 18.73 -3.58 10.52
C PHE A 158 19.50 -3.05 11.72
N THR A 159 19.72 -1.73 11.77
CA THR A 159 20.34 -1.03 12.90
C THR A 159 19.57 0.23 13.26
N VAL A 160 19.53 0.57 14.56
CA VAL A 160 19.13 1.91 15.01
C VAL A 160 20.39 2.73 15.35
N ILE A 161 20.33 4.03 15.09
CA ILE A 161 21.38 4.96 15.48
C ILE A 161 21.01 5.60 16.83
N ARG A 162 21.96 5.63 17.75
CA ARG A 162 21.75 6.23 19.09
C ARG A 162 22.92 7.13 19.46
N ARG A 163 22.65 8.15 20.29
CA ARG A 163 23.71 8.97 20.92
C ARG A 163 24.25 8.27 22.15
N ILE A 164 25.58 8.18 22.23
CA ILE A 164 26.32 7.70 23.40
C ILE A 164 27.32 8.81 23.77
N GLY A 165 26.92 9.69 24.70
CA GLY A 165 27.64 10.94 24.95
C GLY A 165 27.67 11.84 23.73
N ASP A 166 28.85 12.25 23.28
CA ASP A 166 29.03 13.09 22.07
C ASP A 166 29.19 12.25 20.78
N SER A 167 29.08 10.91 20.87
CA SER A 167 29.26 10.01 19.74
C SER A 167 27.95 9.43 19.26
N LEU A 168 27.93 8.97 17.99
CA LEU A 168 26.86 8.15 17.44
C LEU A 168 27.28 6.66 17.45
N ALA A 169 26.32 5.77 17.64
CA ALA A 169 26.52 4.33 17.56
C ALA A 169 25.39 3.66 16.80
N ALA A 170 25.74 2.70 15.93
CA ALA A 170 24.77 1.82 15.29
C ALA A 170 24.57 0.59 16.17
N ILE A 171 23.34 0.33 16.58
CA ILE A 171 22.95 -0.81 17.43
C ILE A 171 22.11 -1.77 16.57
N PRO A 172 22.52 -3.04 16.39
CA PRO A 172 21.74 -4.03 15.65
C PRO A 172 20.33 -4.21 16.24
N TYR A 173 19.33 -4.48 15.39
CA TYR A 173 17.96 -4.75 15.86
C TYR A 173 17.91 -5.93 16.85
N SER A 174 18.73 -6.96 16.64
CA SER A 174 18.84 -8.09 17.58
C SER A 174 19.30 -7.71 18.99
N GLU A 175 19.95 -6.56 19.16
CA GLU A 175 20.32 -6.00 20.47
C GLU A 175 19.31 -4.96 20.93
N ALA A 176 18.93 -4.02 20.07
CA ALA A 176 18.02 -2.93 20.39
C ALA A 176 16.62 -3.44 20.81
N TYR A 177 16.17 -4.52 20.19
CA TYR A 177 14.85 -5.17 20.41
C TYR A 177 14.99 -6.62 20.91
N SER A 178 16.04 -6.89 21.67
CA SER A 178 16.44 -8.26 22.04
C SER A 178 15.37 -9.05 22.81
N GLU A 179 14.59 -8.41 23.66
CA GLU A 179 13.55 -9.06 24.46
C GLU A 179 12.40 -9.53 23.55
N GLU A 180 11.88 -8.67 22.71
CA GLU A 180 10.79 -8.92 21.77
C GLU A 180 11.19 -9.94 20.71
N LEU A 181 12.38 -9.79 20.11
CA LEU A 181 12.89 -10.69 19.09
C LEU A 181 13.20 -12.08 19.64
N THR A 182 13.66 -12.19 20.89
CA THR A 182 13.84 -13.49 21.56
C THR A 182 12.50 -14.21 21.75
N LYS A 183 11.46 -13.50 22.19
CA LYS A 183 10.10 -14.05 22.32
C LYS A 183 9.55 -14.49 20.96
N ALA A 184 9.65 -13.63 19.93
CA ALA A 184 9.21 -13.96 18.58
C ALA A 184 9.96 -15.18 18.01
N SER A 185 11.29 -15.25 18.17
CA SER A 185 12.11 -16.40 17.79
C SER A 185 11.63 -17.70 18.43
N GLN A 186 11.36 -17.69 19.73
CA GLN A 186 10.85 -18.88 20.43
C GLN A 186 9.49 -19.32 19.86
N ILE A 187 8.55 -18.39 19.67
CA ILE A 187 7.22 -18.70 19.12
C ILE A 187 7.32 -19.29 17.71
N LEU A 188 8.19 -18.74 16.85
CA LEU A 188 8.42 -19.29 15.51
C LEU A 188 8.98 -20.71 15.56
N LYS A 189 9.92 -21.01 16.46
CA LYS A 189 10.44 -22.37 16.69
C LYS A 189 9.37 -23.33 17.19
N GLU A 190 8.48 -22.88 18.04
CA GLU A 190 7.32 -23.66 18.48
C GLU A 190 6.34 -23.91 17.33
N ALA A 191 6.02 -22.88 16.51
CA ALA A 191 5.18 -23.05 15.32
C ALA A 191 5.78 -24.07 14.35
N ALA A 192 7.10 -24.05 14.15
CA ALA A 192 7.82 -24.98 13.31
C ALA A 192 7.67 -26.46 13.73
N GLN A 193 7.40 -26.74 15.02
CA GLN A 193 7.17 -28.11 15.49
C GLN A 193 5.85 -28.71 14.98
N PHE A 194 4.85 -27.84 14.73
CA PHE A 194 3.54 -28.23 14.21
C PHE A 194 3.42 -28.08 12.70
N ALA A 195 4.42 -27.51 12.03
CA ALA A 195 4.42 -27.32 10.58
C ALA A 195 4.60 -28.66 9.86
N ASP A 196 3.54 -29.15 9.21
CA ASP A 196 3.55 -30.38 8.42
C ASP A 196 4.37 -30.22 7.12
N ASN A 197 4.38 -29.01 6.56
CA ASN A 197 5.16 -28.69 5.38
C ASN A 197 6.63 -28.45 5.74
N LYS A 198 7.53 -29.25 5.10
CA LYS A 198 8.96 -29.21 5.40
C LYS A 198 9.61 -27.87 5.06
N THR A 199 9.21 -27.23 3.95
CA THR A 199 9.79 -25.95 3.54
C THR A 199 9.33 -24.82 4.44
N LEU A 200 8.08 -24.82 4.89
CA LEU A 200 7.58 -23.88 5.89
C LEU A 200 8.31 -24.05 7.22
N LYS A 201 8.50 -25.30 7.66
CA LYS A 201 9.25 -25.58 8.89
C LYS A 201 10.68 -25.03 8.81
N ASP A 202 11.39 -25.26 7.70
CA ASP A 202 12.76 -24.75 7.49
C ASP A 202 12.80 -23.23 7.51
N TYR A 203 11.88 -22.58 6.81
CA TYR A 203 11.75 -21.13 6.82
C TYR A 203 11.53 -20.58 8.24
N LEU A 204 10.57 -21.12 8.99
CA LEU A 204 10.25 -20.65 10.34
C LEU A 204 11.43 -20.75 11.30
N VAL A 205 12.21 -21.85 11.22
CA VAL A 205 13.43 -22.01 12.03
C VAL A 205 14.48 -20.99 11.65
N LYS A 206 14.77 -20.83 10.36
CA LYS A 206 15.75 -19.85 9.88
C LYS A 206 15.35 -18.41 10.21
N ARG A 207 14.05 -18.07 10.09
CA ARG A 207 13.54 -16.74 10.46
C ARG A 207 13.67 -16.49 11.97
N ALA A 208 13.41 -17.51 12.78
CA ALA A 208 13.63 -17.44 14.22
C ALA A 208 15.10 -17.18 14.58
N ASP A 209 16.04 -17.82 13.85
CA ASP A 209 17.48 -17.61 14.05
C ASP A 209 17.93 -16.23 13.52
N ALA A 210 17.31 -15.75 12.42
CA ALA A 210 17.58 -14.43 11.84
C ALA A 210 17.24 -13.29 12.83
N PHE A 211 16.18 -13.41 13.60
CA PHE A 211 15.85 -12.43 14.65
C PHE A 211 16.95 -12.28 15.71
N LEU A 212 17.71 -13.33 15.97
CA LEU A 212 18.78 -13.32 16.97
C LEU A 212 20.13 -12.95 16.37
N SER A 213 20.37 -13.28 15.10
CA SER A 213 21.65 -13.02 14.41
C SER A 213 21.69 -11.67 13.71
N ASN A 214 20.56 -11.01 13.49
CA ASN A 214 20.42 -9.80 12.68
C ASN A 214 20.75 -10.01 11.17
N ASP A 215 20.85 -11.25 10.70
CA ASP A 215 21.06 -11.61 9.29
C ASP A 215 19.86 -12.37 8.76
N TYR A 216 19.14 -11.75 7.82
CA TYR A 216 17.89 -12.26 7.27
C TYR A 216 18.06 -13.03 5.96
N TYR A 217 19.27 -13.02 5.35
CA TYR A 217 19.50 -13.60 4.03
C TYR A 217 19.05 -15.07 3.90
N GLU A 218 19.51 -15.94 4.78
CA GLU A 218 19.17 -17.39 4.71
C GLU A 218 17.69 -17.66 4.94
N SER A 219 17.01 -16.84 5.74
CA SER A 219 15.58 -16.96 5.96
C SER A 219 14.77 -16.45 4.76
N ASP A 220 15.19 -15.38 4.10
CA ASP A 220 14.56 -14.92 2.87
C ASP A 220 14.76 -15.89 1.70
N MET A 221 15.96 -16.50 1.61
CA MET A 221 16.20 -17.59 0.67
C MET A 221 15.25 -18.78 0.91
N ALA A 222 15.02 -19.15 2.17
CA ALA A 222 14.10 -20.23 2.53
C ALA A 222 12.64 -19.87 2.27
N TRP A 223 12.26 -18.59 2.46
CA TRP A 223 10.93 -18.10 2.11
C TRP A 223 10.66 -18.18 0.61
N MET A 224 11.65 -17.85 -0.22
CA MET A 224 11.56 -18.04 -1.68
C MET A 224 11.45 -19.51 -2.09
N ASP A 225 11.95 -20.45 -1.27
CA ASP A 225 11.87 -21.89 -1.49
C ASP A 225 10.56 -22.54 -1.00
N LEU A 226 9.64 -21.77 -0.42
CA LEU A 226 8.36 -22.31 0.02
C LEU A 226 7.62 -22.99 -1.12
N LYS A 227 7.21 -24.25 -0.89
CA LYS A 227 6.64 -25.09 -1.90
C LYS A 227 5.52 -25.96 -1.33
N ASP A 228 4.43 -26.10 -2.09
CA ASP A 228 3.26 -26.93 -1.73
C ASP A 228 2.72 -26.62 -0.32
N HIS A 229 2.78 -25.35 0.08
CA HIS A 229 2.41 -24.88 1.40
C HIS A 229 1.01 -24.23 1.40
N THR A 230 0.34 -24.29 2.54
CA THR A 230 -0.97 -23.66 2.76
C THR A 230 -0.81 -22.31 3.47
N ILE A 231 0.14 -22.20 4.39
CA ILE A 231 0.39 -20.99 5.15
C ILE A 231 1.53 -20.24 4.48
N GLU A 232 1.26 -19.04 3.99
CA GLU A 232 2.25 -18.09 3.49
C GLU A 232 2.43 -17.01 4.56
N VAL A 233 3.62 -16.81 5.06
CA VAL A 233 3.89 -15.79 6.08
C VAL A 233 5.16 -15.03 5.78
N VAL A 234 5.04 -13.71 5.84
CA VAL A 234 6.16 -12.75 5.87
C VAL A 234 6.18 -12.15 7.26
N ILE A 235 7.31 -12.20 7.95
CA ILE A 235 7.45 -11.64 9.30
C ILE A 235 8.88 -11.17 9.52
N GLY A 236 9.07 -9.89 9.82
CA GLY A 236 10.37 -9.28 10.03
C GLY A 236 10.44 -7.83 9.58
N PRO A 237 11.64 -7.24 9.49
CA PRO A 237 11.85 -5.89 8.97
C PRO A 237 12.01 -5.93 7.45
N TYR A 238 11.18 -5.17 6.71
CA TYR A 238 11.19 -5.19 5.25
C TYR A 238 11.14 -3.81 4.60
N GLU A 239 10.14 -2.98 4.91
CA GLU A 239 9.93 -1.72 4.21
C GLU A 239 10.61 -0.54 4.90
N VAL A 240 11.13 0.41 4.09
CA VAL A 240 11.93 1.53 4.59
C VAL A 240 11.19 2.88 4.58
N TYR A 241 9.88 2.87 4.28
CA TYR A 241 9.10 4.10 4.10
C TYR A 241 8.92 4.92 5.39
N GLU A 242 9.02 4.27 6.56
CA GLU A 242 8.94 4.97 7.85
C GLU A 242 10.17 5.85 8.11
N ASP A 243 11.35 5.47 7.60
CA ASP A 243 12.58 6.27 7.61
C ASP A 243 12.56 7.32 6.48
N LYS A 244 11.90 8.45 6.70
CA LYS A 244 11.86 9.57 5.76
C LYS A 244 13.15 10.40 5.75
N LEU A 245 14.11 10.09 6.64
CA LEU A 245 15.38 10.80 6.71
C LEU A 245 16.34 10.32 5.61
N PHE A 246 16.52 8.99 5.47
CA PHE A 246 17.45 8.40 4.51
C PHE A 246 16.87 7.24 3.70
N ASN A 247 15.74 6.66 4.09
CA ASN A 247 15.19 5.41 3.57
C ASN A 247 16.17 4.22 3.74
N TYR A 248 16.90 4.17 4.85
CA TYR A 248 17.83 3.08 5.14
C TYR A 248 17.24 2.04 6.07
N LYS A 249 16.37 2.43 7.02
CA LYS A 249 15.96 1.57 8.13
C LYS A 249 14.67 0.85 7.86
N ALA A 250 14.69 -0.48 7.95
CA ALA A 250 13.53 -1.32 7.71
C ALA A 250 12.61 -1.39 8.94
N ALA A 251 11.32 -1.23 8.71
CA ALA A 251 10.28 -1.36 9.72
C ALA A 251 9.81 -2.80 9.87
N PHE A 252 9.44 -3.20 11.10
CA PHE A 252 8.85 -4.50 11.37
C PHE A 252 7.42 -4.58 10.86
N GLU A 253 7.11 -5.68 10.17
CA GLU A 253 5.78 -6.01 9.70
C GLU A 253 5.52 -7.51 9.68
N CYS A 254 4.26 -7.90 9.54
CA CYS A 254 3.88 -9.28 9.29
C CYS A 254 2.65 -9.34 8.39
N PHE A 255 2.73 -10.16 7.35
CA PHE A 255 1.60 -10.67 6.59
C PHE A 255 1.41 -12.15 6.93
N LEU A 256 0.46 -12.46 7.80
CA LEU A 256 0.04 -13.84 8.08
C LEU A 256 -1.10 -14.18 7.13
N THR A 257 -0.88 -15.09 6.21
CA THR A 257 -1.83 -15.39 5.13
C THR A 257 -1.99 -16.89 4.88
N ILE A 258 -3.07 -17.24 4.17
CA ILE A 258 -3.35 -18.59 3.70
C ILE A 258 -3.46 -18.57 2.18
N VAL A 259 -2.73 -19.47 1.53
CA VAL A 259 -2.76 -19.61 0.05
C VAL A 259 -4.15 -19.99 -0.41
N ASP A 260 -4.70 -19.24 -1.39
CA ASP A 260 -5.90 -19.65 -2.12
C ASP A 260 -5.49 -20.52 -3.31
N PRO A 261 -5.64 -21.85 -3.22
CA PRO A 261 -5.13 -22.75 -4.24
C PRO A 261 -5.91 -22.68 -5.55
N ALA A 262 -7.17 -22.25 -5.50
CA ALA A 262 -8.00 -22.12 -6.70
C ALA A 262 -7.61 -20.88 -7.51
N GLU A 263 -7.43 -19.75 -6.84
CA GLU A 263 -7.00 -18.51 -7.48
C GLU A 263 -5.54 -18.62 -7.94
N THR A 264 -4.64 -19.16 -7.11
CA THR A 264 -3.22 -19.34 -7.48
C THR A 264 -3.06 -20.20 -8.74
N ARG A 265 -3.85 -21.27 -8.92
CA ARG A 265 -3.83 -22.05 -10.15
C ARG A 265 -4.27 -21.29 -11.40
N LYS A 266 -5.21 -20.33 -11.27
CA LYS A 266 -5.59 -19.46 -12.39
C LYS A 266 -4.40 -18.61 -12.85
N LEU A 267 -3.55 -18.19 -11.93
CA LEU A 267 -2.37 -17.38 -12.25
C LEU A 267 -1.30 -18.13 -13.06
N GLU A 268 -1.21 -19.46 -12.91
CA GLU A 268 -0.28 -20.26 -13.71
C GLU A 268 -0.60 -20.15 -15.21
N ILE A 269 -1.86 -19.93 -15.56
CA ILE A 269 -2.28 -19.69 -16.94
C ILE A 269 -1.61 -18.42 -17.49
N PHE A 270 -1.60 -17.34 -16.71
CA PHE A 270 -1.06 -16.05 -17.17
C PHE A 270 0.45 -16.06 -17.38
N LYS A 271 1.21 -16.84 -16.60
CA LYS A 271 2.66 -17.03 -16.83
C LYS A 271 2.96 -17.49 -18.26
N ASN A 272 2.11 -18.37 -18.81
CA ASN A 272 2.27 -18.87 -20.16
C ASN A 272 2.06 -17.80 -21.24
N TYR A 273 1.37 -16.69 -20.91
CA TYR A 273 1.09 -15.61 -21.83
C TYR A 273 2.05 -14.42 -21.73
N LEU A 274 2.97 -14.38 -20.76
CA LEU A 274 3.81 -13.20 -20.53
C LEU A 274 4.70 -12.86 -21.74
N THR A 275 5.30 -13.85 -22.38
CA THR A 275 6.04 -13.63 -23.63
C THR A 275 5.13 -13.12 -24.75
N ASP A 276 3.89 -13.59 -24.82
CA ASP A 276 2.94 -13.15 -25.82
C ASP A 276 2.37 -11.76 -25.49
N MET A 277 2.20 -11.42 -24.21
CA MET A 277 1.86 -10.05 -23.76
C MET A 277 2.97 -9.08 -24.18
N GLU A 278 4.25 -9.41 -23.96
CA GLU A 278 5.38 -8.60 -24.43
C GLU A 278 5.35 -8.39 -25.94
N LYS A 279 5.14 -9.47 -26.73
CA LYS A 279 5.00 -9.37 -28.19
C LYS A 279 3.83 -8.48 -28.61
N ASN A 280 2.76 -8.47 -27.82
CA ASN A 280 1.53 -7.70 -28.09
C ASN A 280 1.63 -6.23 -27.68
N LEU A 281 2.72 -5.78 -27.05
CA LEU A 281 2.90 -4.37 -26.70
C LEU A 281 2.84 -3.49 -27.95
N PRO A 282 2.15 -2.33 -27.88
CA PRO A 282 1.94 -1.46 -29.05
C PRO A 282 3.17 -0.58 -29.36
N ILE A 283 4.37 -1.17 -29.39
CA ILE A 283 5.64 -0.52 -29.74
C ILE A 283 6.44 -1.39 -30.72
N PRO A 284 7.45 -0.83 -31.43
CA PRO A 284 8.36 -1.59 -32.27
C PRO A 284 9.09 -2.69 -31.49
N ASP A 285 9.37 -3.82 -32.17
CA ASP A 285 9.98 -5.01 -31.54
C ASP A 285 11.38 -4.73 -30.96
N GLU A 286 12.12 -3.77 -31.54
CA GLU A 286 13.45 -3.35 -31.07
C GLU A 286 13.45 -2.72 -29.66
N HIS A 287 12.28 -2.33 -29.15
CA HIS A 287 12.08 -1.76 -27.82
C HIS A 287 11.45 -2.75 -26.83
N LYS A 288 11.12 -3.97 -27.28
CA LYS A 288 10.53 -5.00 -26.45
C LYS A 288 11.60 -5.83 -25.72
N ASN A 289 11.28 -6.31 -24.54
CA ASN A 289 12.16 -7.17 -23.75
C ASN A 289 11.81 -8.64 -23.93
N PHE A 290 12.45 -9.29 -24.91
CA PHE A 290 12.28 -10.74 -25.15
C PHE A 290 13.20 -11.61 -24.31
N GLU A 291 14.26 -11.05 -23.72
CA GLU A 291 15.22 -11.75 -22.87
C GLU A 291 14.86 -11.56 -21.38
N ARG A 292 13.69 -12.06 -21.00
CA ARG A 292 13.27 -12.00 -19.59
C ARG A 292 13.98 -13.06 -18.78
N GLY A 293 14.40 -12.68 -17.58
CA GLY A 293 14.81 -13.64 -16.55
C GLY A 293 13.64 -14.53 -16.09
N SER A 294 13.90 -15.44 -15.18
CA SER A 294 12.85 -16.23 -14.53
C SER A 294 11.87 -15.30 -13.83
N GLU A 295 10.59 -15.46 -14.13
CA GLU A 295 9.55 -14.61 -13.56
C GLU A 295 9.33 -14.90 -12.09
N SER A 296 9.06 -13.82 -11.35
CA SER A 296 8.63 -13.91 -9.96
C SER A 296 7.33 -14.69 -9.84
N PRO A 297 7.23 -15.68 -8.96
CA PRO A 297 5.96 -16.35 -8.71
C PRO A 297 4.94 -15.34 -8.19
N ILE A 298 3.70 -15.46 -8.69
CA ILE A 298 2.57 -14.68 -8.20
C ILE A 298 1.67 -15.64 -7.41
N MET A 299 1.27 -15.24 -6.23
CA MET A 299 0.38 -16.00 -5.36
C MET A 299 -0.85 -15.18 -4.98
N VAL A 300 -1.99 -15.84 -4.84
CA VAL A 300 -3.19 -15.26 -4.24
C VAL A 300 -3.38 -15.89 -2.88
N VAL A 301 -3.57 -15.03 -1.89
CA VAL A 301 -3.73 -15.43 -0.51
C VAL A 301 -4.93 -14.74 0.14
N GLN A 302 -5.39 -15.31 1.24
CA GLN A 302 -6.34 -14.69 2.16
C GLN A 302 -5.56 -14.24 3.40
N GLU A 303 -5.60 -12.96 3.72
CA GLU A 303 -4.95 -12.41 4.89
C GLU A 303 -5.71 -12.82 6.16
N VAL A 304 -4.99 -13.42 7.09
CA VAL A 304 -5.49 -13.82 8.41
C VAL A 304 -5.23 -12.71 9.42
N PHE A 305 -4.07 -12.07 9.31
CA PHE A 305 -3.67 -10.96 10.16
C PHE A 305 -2.52 -10.16 9.53
N GLY A 306 -2.69 -8.83 9.50
CA GLY A 306 -1.63 -7.88 9.21
C GLY A 306 -1.11 -7.25 10.50
N ALA A 307 0.21 -7.03 10.60
CA ALA A 307 0.82 -6.42 11.78
C ALA A 307 1.97 -5.47 11.40
N GLY A 308 2.25 -4.51 12.27
CA GLY A 308 3.31 -3.53 12.10
C GLY A 308 3.04 -2.56 10.96
N ASP A 309 4.05 -2.28 10.14
CA ASP A 309 3.99 -1.26 9.08
C ASP A 309 2.83 -1.46 8.11
N THR A 310 2.62 -2.68 7.64
CA THR A 310 1.51 -3.01 6.71
C THR A 310 0.11 -2.73 7.24
N LYS A 311 -0.04 -2.64 8.58
CA LYS A 311 -1.33 -2.36 9.24
C LYS A 311 -1.57 -0.87 9.48
N ALA A 312 -0.55 -0.03 9.36
CA ALA A 312 -0.60 1.38 9.72
C ALA A 312 -1.30 2.22 8.65
N GLY A 313 -2.48 2.76 8.97
CA GLY A 313 -3.23 3.63 8.05
C GLY A 313 -3.78 2.89 6.84
N VAL A 314 -3.25 3.18 5.64
CA VAL A 314 -3.76 2.62 4.38
C VAL A 314 -3.31 1.18 4.19
N GLN A 315 -4.26 0.28 3.95
CA GLN A 315 -4.01 -1.14 3.82
C GLN A 315 -3.43 -1.52 2.45
N THR A 316 -2.45 -2.41 2.46
CA THR A 316 -1.84 -2.98 1.25
C THR A 316 -2.79 -3.94 0.51
N LEU A 317 -2.78 -3.94 -0.82
CA LEU A 317 -3.52 -4.89 -1.65
C LEU A 317 -2.63 -6.05 -2.14
N ALA A 318 -1.36 -5.76 -2.36
CA ALA A 318 -0.36 -6.72 -2.83
C ALA A 318 1.02 -6.28 -2.34
N PHE A 319 1.96 -7.22 -2.26
CA PHE A 319 3.36 -6.91 -1.95
C PHE A 319 4.32 -7.73 -2.81
N ASN A 320 5.54 -7.24 -2.96
CA ASN A 320 6.59 -7.88 -3.77
C ASN A 320 7.90 -7.91 -2.97
N LEU A 321 8.20 -9.04 -2.36
CA LEU A 321 9.32 -9.26 -1.46
C LEU A 321 10.17 -10.46 -1.91
N PRO A 322 11.38 -10.62 -1.39
CA PRO A 322 12.09 -9.78 -0.43
C PRO A 322 12.72 -8.55 -1.09
N ASN A 323 13.16 -7.60 -0.27
CA ASN A 323 13.89 -6.41 -0.72
C ASN A 323 15.40 -6.63 -0.82
N ASP A 324 15.96 -7.69 -0.21
CA ASP A 324 17.38 -8.01 -0.28
C ASP A 324 17.85 -8.31 -1.72
N GLU A 325 18.69 -7.44 -2.27
CA GLU A 325 19.20 -7.55 -3.65
C GLU A 325 19.99 -8.84 -3.90
N ARG A 326 20.62 -9.42 -2.87
CA ARG A 326 21.33 -10.70 -2.97
C ARG A 326 20.34 -11.84 -3.21
N VAL A 327 19.19 -11.83 -2.53
CA VAL A 327 18.11 -12.81 -2.71
C VAL A 327 17.44 -12.59 -4.06
N ARG A 328 17.14 -11.33 -4.40
CA ARG A 328 16.54 -10.97 -5.70
C ARG A 328 17.40 -11.41 -6.87
N LYS A 329 18.71 -11.24 -6.78
CA LYS A 329 19.66 -11.71 -7.79
C LYS A 329 19.70 -13.24 -7.88
N ALA A 330 19.60 -13.95 -6.75
CA ALA A 330 19.67 -15.41 -6.70
C ALA A 330 18.38 -16.12 -7.10
N LYS A 331 17.22 -15.57 -6.71
CA LYS A 331 15.90 -16.23 -6.80
C LYS A 331 14.77 -15.34 -7.33
N GLY A 332 15.03 -14.06 -7.59
CA GLY A 332 13.98 -13.09 -7.91
C GLY A 332 13.21 -12.65 -6.68
N SER A 333 11.96 -12.26 -6.87
CA SER A 333 11.03 -11.86 -5.82
C SER A 333 9.72 -12.64 -5.94
N LYS A 334 8.86 -12.56 -4.94
CA LYS A 334 7.54 -13.18 -4.93
C LYS A 334 6.48 -12.10 -4.79
N LYS A 335 5.51 -12.10 -5.71
CA LYS A 335 4.34 -11.20 -5.66
C LYS A 335 3.18 -11.90 -4.98
N VAL A 336 2.61 -11.27 -3.98
CA VAL A 336 1.50 -11.84 -3.20
C VAL A 336 0.33 -10.88 -3.20
N MET A 337 -0.85 -11.36 -3.60
CA MET A 337 -2.09 -10.60 -3.69
C MET A 337 -3.05 -10.99 -2.58
N LEU A 338 -3.53 -10.02 -1.82
CA LEU A 338 -4.40 -10.19 -0.66
C LEU A 338 -5.88 -10.16 -1.09
N LYS A 339 -6.46 -11.32 -1.44
CA LYS A 339 -7.79 -11.42 -2.06
C LYS A 339 -8.91 -10.86 -1.18
N ASN A 340 -8.96 -11.24 0.10
CA ASN A 340 -10.01 -10.80 1.01
C ASN A 340 -9.91 -9.30 1.36
N ILE A 341 -8.70 -8.71 1.30
CA ILE A 341 -8.52 -7.26 1.40
C ILE A 341 -9.02 -6.57 0.12
N HIS A 342 -8.76 -7.15 -1.06
CA HIS A 342 -9.36 -6.66 -2.31
C HIS A 342 -10.89 -6.69 -2.26
N GLU A 343 -11.48 -7.80 -1.77
CA GLU A 343 -12.94 -7.94 -1.61
C GLU A 343 -13.51 -6.87 -0.68
N ALA A 344 -12.85 -6.65 0.46
CA ALA A 344 -13.23 -5.63 1.43
C ALA A 344 -13.16 -4.20 0.84
N LYS A 345 -12.06 -3.88 0.14
CA LYS A 345 -11.90 -2.57 -0.52
C LYS A 345 -12.83 -2.39 -1.72
N PHE A 346 -13.13 -3.45 -2.45
CA PHE A 346 -14.15 -3.39 -3.49
C PHE A 346 -15.52 -3.02 -2.91
N GLU A 347 -15.95 -3.72 -1.87
CA GLU A 347 -17.25 -3.50 -1.23
C GLU A 347 -17.38 -2.15 -0.53
N LYS A 348 -16.35 -1.75 0.23
CA LYS A 348 -16.41 -0.55 1.09
C LYS A 348 -16.00 0.73 0.40
N LEU A 349 -15.19 0.65 -0.66
CA LEU A 349 -14.62 1.82 -1.33
C LEU A 349 -15.00 1.89 -2.82
N LEU A 350 -14.58 0.89 -3.62
CA LEU A 350 -14.68 1.00 -5.07
C LEU A 350 -16.11 1.04 -5.57
N TYR A 351 -16.97 0.14 -5.08
CA TYR A 351 -18.37 0.10 -5.50
C TYR A 351 -19.14 1.36 -5.06
N PRO A 352 -19.05 1.85 -3.82
CA PRO A 352 -19.61 3.15 -3.44
C PRO A 352 -19.04 4.34 -4.24
N ILE A 353 -17.76 4.34 -4.60
CA ILE A 353 -17.18 5.34 -5.51
C ILE A 353 -17.92 5.29 -6.85
N ALA A 354 -18.04 4.08 -7.43
CA ALA A 354 -18.72 3.89 -8.71
C ALA A 354 -20.15 4.43 -8.70
N GLU A 355 -20.93 4.18 -7.64
CA GLU A 355 -22.30 4.69 -7.48
C GLU A 355 -22.39 6.22 -7.52
N LEU A 356 -21.35 6.92 -7.04
CA LEU A 356 -21.32 8.38 -7.02
C LEU A 356 -20.79 9.01 -8.30
N VAL A 357 -19.84 8.35 -8.99
CA VAL A 357 -19.13 8.97 -10.11
C VAL A 357 -19.57 8.48 -11.48
N LEU A 358 -20.10 7.26 -11.61
CA LEU A 358 -20.45 6.69 -12.90
C LEU A 358 -21.88 7.00 -13.33
N GLU A 359 -22.14 7.01 -14.65
CA GLU A 359 -23.48 6.98 -15.19
C GLU A 359 -24.21 5.69 -14.79
N LYS A 360 -25.49 5.81 -14.44
CA LYS A 360 -26.29 4.72 -13.82
C LYS A 360 -26.41 3.48 -14.70
N ASP A 361 -26.47 3.63 -16.01
CA ASP A 361 -26.57 2.53 -16.97
C ASP A 361 -25.29 1.70 -17.05
N GLN A 362 -24.14 2.26 -16.65
CA GLN A 362 -22.85 1.56 -16.63
C GLN A 362 -22.57 0.86 -15.28
N LEU A 363 -23.24 1.19 -14.19
CA LEU A 363 -23.01 0.59 -12.88
C LEU A 363 -23.11 -0.95 -12.87
N GLN A 364 -23.97 -1.53 -13.70
CA GLN A 364 -24.12 -2.97 -13.81
C GLN A 364 -22.84 -3.70 -14.26
N TYR A 365 -21.87 -2.99 -14.81
CA TYR A 365 -20.59 -3.53 -15.27
C TYR A 365 -19.49 -3.45 -14.20
N VAL A 366 -19.72 -2.82 -13.05
CA VAL A 366 -18.73 -2.76 -11.97
C VAL A 366 -18.72 -4.08 -11.22
N THR A 367 -17.58 -4.80 -11.29
CA THR A 367 -17.47 -6.14 -10.70
C THR A 367 -16.15 -6.34 -9.95
N PHE A 368 -16.20 -7.17 -8.91
CA PHE A 368 -15.01 -7.57 -8.16
C PHE A 368 -13.96 -8.25 -9.06
N ASN A 369 -14.37 -9.16 -9.94
CA ASN A 369 -13.43 -9.87 -10.81
C ASN A 369 -12.67 -8.92 -11.73
N ALA A 370 -13.32 -7.89 -12.27
CA ALA A 370 -12.65 -6.89 -13.10
C ALA A 370 -11.64 -6.07 -12.28
N PHE A 371 -11.98 -5.69 -11.05
CA PHE A 371 -11.07 -5.00 -10.15
C PHE A 371 -9.85 -5.86 -9.79
N PHE A 372 -10.06 -7.10 -9.37
CA PHE A 372 -9.01 -8.03 -8.99
C PHE A 372 -8.09 -8.36 -10.18
N ASN A 373 -8.66 -8.66 -11.34
CA ASN A 373 -7.91 -8.95 -12.56
C ASN A 373 -7.10 -7.73 -13.02
N HIS A 374 -7.64 -6.52 -12.86
CA HIS A 374 -6.88 -5.30 -13.19
C HIS A 374 -5.65 -5.16 -12.31
N THR A 375 -5.79 -5.30 -10.98
CA THR A 375 -4.65 -5.25 -10.06
C THR A 375 -3.61 -6.32 -10.40
N LEU A 376 -4.06 -7.56 -10.70
CA LEU A 376 -3.16 -8.62 -11.12
C LEU A 376 -2.37 -8.27 -12.39
N MET A 377 -3.08 -7.79 -13.42
CA MET A 377 -2.43 -7.42 -14.69
C MET A 377 -1.55 -6.17 -14.55
N HIS A 378 -1.88 -5.25 -13.64
CA HIS A 378 -1.02 -4.13 -13.25
C HIS A 378 0.31 -4.65 -12.71
N GLU A 379 0.28 -5.54 -11.70
CA GLU A 379 1.48 -6.15 -11.12
C GLU A 379 2.33 -6.90 -12.14
N MET A 380 1.69 -7.63 -13.05
CA MET A 380 2.39 -8.31 -14.15
C MET A 380 3.03 -7.31 -15.11
N SER A 381 2.38 -6.18 -15.34
CA SER A 381 2.80 -5.17 -16.33
C SER A 381 4.02 -4.35 -15.88
N HIS A 382 4.36 -4.32 -14.59
CA HIS A 382 5.64 -3.80 -14.14
C HIS A 382 6.84 -4.51 -14.78
N GLY A 383 6.70 -5.79 -15.01
CA GLY A 383 7.72 -6.58 -15.69
C GLY A 383 7.71 -6.42 -17.22
N LEU A 384 6.74 -5.76 -17.85
CA LEU A 384 6.62 -5.64 -19.32
C LEU A 384 7.23 -4.34 -19.86
N GLY A 385 7.72 -4.40 -21.12
CA GLY A 385 8.30 -3.27 -21.82
C GLY A 385 9.75 -2.97 -21.44
N PRO A 386 10.25 -1.77 -21.80
CA PRO A 386 11.64 -1.37 -21.61
C PRO A 386 12.01 -1.25 -20.13
N GLY A 387 13.11 -1.85 -19.72
CA GLY A 387 13.72 -1.67 -18.40
C GLY A 387 15.18 -1.24 -18.51
N PHE A 388 15.98 -2.00 -19.31
CA PHE A 388 17.32 -1.61 -19.75
C PHE A 388 17.23 -1.08 -21.18
N ILE A 389 17.80 0.09 -21.42
CA ILE A 389 17.72 0.83 -22.68
C ILE A 389 19.08 1.32 -23.12
N LYS A 390 19.18 1.81 -24.37
CA LYS A 390 20.39 2.47 -24.89
C LYS A 390 20.09 3.92 -25.21
N VAL A 391 20.75 4.83 -24.51
CA VAL A 391 20.66 6.27 -24.78
C VAL A 391 22.02 6.73 -25.32
N ASN A 392 22.03 7.30 -26.51
CA ASN A 392 23.25 7.74 -27.20
C ASN A 392 24.33 6.63 -27.31
N GLY A 393 23.92 5.37 -27.49
CA GLY A 393 24.81 4.21 -27.60
C GLY A 393 25.31 3.64 -26.26
N THR A 394 24.97 4.25 -25.12
CA THR A 394 25.34 3.80 -23.78
C THR A 394 24.17 3.04 -23.16
N GLU A 395 24.45 1.87 -22.58
CA GLU A 395 23.46 1.09 -21.81
C GLU A 395 23.14 1.79 -20.49
N THR A 396 21.87 1.90 -20.18
CA THR A 396 21.35 2.53 -18.96
C THR A 396 20.00 1.92 -18.56
N GLU A 397 19.42 2.40 -17.49
CA GLU A 397 18.11 1.99 -16.99
C GLU A 397 17.08 3.10 -17.17
N VAL A 398 15.84 2.75 -17.50
CA VAL A 398 14.75 3.72 -17.64
C VAL A 398 14.62 4.60 -16.38
N LYS A 399 14.73 4.02 -15.18
CA LYS A 399 14.67 4.76 -13.91
C LYS A 399 15.73 5.86 -13.80
N LYS A 400 16.94 5.59 -14.28
CA LYS A 400 18.04 6.57 -14.24
C LYS A 400 17.82 7.72 -15.21
N GLU A 401 17.27 7.43 -16.40
CA GLU A 401 17.01 8.45 -17.42
C GLU A 401 15.78 9.31 -17.06
N LEU A 402 14.69 8.71 -16.57
CA LEU A 402 13.46 9.44 -16.24
C LEU A 402 13.50 10.14 -14.88
N LYS A 403 14.48 9.83 -14.00
CA LYS A 403 14.72 10.51 -12.71
C LYS A 403 13.46 10.57 -11.84
N GLU A 404 13.12 11.75 -11.31
CA GLU A 404 11.94 11.98 -10.45
C GLU A 404 10.60 11.73 -11.14
N THR A 405 10.54 11.69 -12.47
CA THR A 405 9.30 11.40 -13.20
C THR A 405 9.00 9.90 -13.29
N TYR A 406 10.01 9.07 -13.02
CA TYR A 406 9.94 7.62 -13.24
C TYR A 406 8.75 6.96 -12.55
N SER A 407 8.55 7.20 -11.27
CA SER A 407 7.51 6.50 -10.50
C SER A 407 6.11 6.78 -11.06
N THR A 408 5.78 8.03 -11.37
CA THR A 408 4.48 8.40 -11.96
C THR A 408 4.27 7.77 -13.34
N ILE A 409 5.30 7.78 -14.19
CA ILE A 409 5.23 7.18 -15.54
C ILE A 409 5.12 5.65 -15.43
N GLU A 410 5.84 5.01 -14.51
CA GLU A 410 5.82 3.56 -14.30
C GLU A 410 4.46 3.07 -13.82
N GLU A 411 3.86 3.75 -12.83
CA GLU A 411 2.52 3.42 -12.34
C GLU A 411 1.44 3.64 -13.40
N CYS A 412 1.54 4.74 -14.16
CA CYS A 412 0.66 4.99 -15.28
C CYS A 412 0.80 3.89 -16.37
N LYS A 413 2.03 3.48 -16.68
CA LYS A 413 2.29 2.39 -17.63
C LYS A 413 1.73 1.05 -17.13
N ALA A 414 1.92 0.73 -15.86
CA ALA A 414 1.42 -0.51 -15.28
C ALA A 414 -0.12 -0.58 -15.31
N ASP A 415 -0.82 0.48 -14.97
CA ASP A 415 -2.28 0.58 -15.05
C ASP A 415 -2.79 0.44 -16.50
N ILE A 416 -2.18 1.16 -17.45
CA ILE A 416 -2.59 1.13 -18.86
C ILE A 416 -2.28 -0.23 -19.51
N LEU A 417 -1.12 -0.82 -19.22
CA LEU A 417 -0.80 -2.16 -19.71
C LEU A 417 -1.62 -3.23 -18.99
N GLY A 418 -1.99 -3.02 -17.74
CA GLY A 418 -2.95 -3.86 -17.03
C GLY A 418 -4.27 -3.95 -17.80
N MET A 419 -4.79 -2.81 -18.25
CA MET A 419 -5.97 -2.78 -19.12
C MET A 419 -5.72 -3.44 -20.48
N TRP A 420 -4.62 -3.13 -21.15
CA TRP A 420 -4.24 -3.69 -22.44
C TRP A 420 -4.13 -5.23 -22.40
N ASN A 421 -3.55 -5.76 -21.35
CA ASN A 421 -3.37 -7.20 -21.16
C ASN A 421 -4.68 -7.90 -20.77
N ASN A 422 -5.57 -7.27 -20.01
CA ASN A 422 -6.92 -7.79 -19.77
C ASN A 422 -7.70 -7.96 -21.08
N LEU A 423 -7.65 -6.98 -21.98
CA LEU A 423 -8.28 -7.07 -23.30
C LEU A 423 -7.64 -8.17 -24.16
N TYR A 424 -6.31 -8.31 -24.09
CA TYR A 424 -5.60 -9.39 -24.77
C TYR A 424 -6.01 -10.77 -24.25
N MET A 425 -6.26 -10.93 -22.95
CA MET A 425 -6.76 -12.21 -22.39
C MET A 425 -8.17 -12.54 -22.88
N ILE A 426 -9.00 -11.54 -23.15
CA ILE A 426 -10.30 -11.75 -23.83
C ILE A 426 -10.08 -12.24 -25.26
N GLU A 427 -9.18 -11.60 -26.03
CA GLU A 427 -8.86 -12.03 -27.40
C GLU A 427 -8.32 -13.48 -27.47
N LYS A 428 -7.59 -13.91 -26.43
CA LYS A 428 -7.08 -15.28 -26.29
C LYS A 428 -8.11 -16.28 -25.77
N GLY A 429 -9.31 -15.82 -25.41
CA GLY A 429 -10.38 -16.68 -24.87
C GLY A 429 -10.12 -17.16 -23.44
N VAL A 430 -9.20 -16.53 -22.71
CA VAL A 430 -8.94 -16.78 -21.29
C VAL A 430 -10.05 -16.14 -20.44
N PHE A 431 -10.44 -14.92 -20.80
CA PHE A 431 -11.61 -14.26 -20.23
C PHE A 431 -12.79 -14.29 -21.21
N SER A 432 -14.01 -14.29 -20.67
CA SER A 432 -15.22 -14.21 -21.50
C SER A 432 -15.32 -12.84 -22.17
N PRO A 433 -15.78 -12.75 -23.43
CA PRO A 433 -16.05 -11.46 -24.10
C PRO A 433 -16.97 -10.53 -23.29
N ASP A 434 -17.90 -11.07 -22.54
CA ASP A 434 -18.83 -10.31 -21.70
C ASP A 434 -18.14 -9.52 -20.58
N THR A 435 -16.86 -9.82 -20.29
CA THR A 435 -16.07 -9.10 -19.27
C THR A 435 -15.46 -7.79 -19.78
N GLU A 436 -15.49 -7.50 -21.08
CA GLU A 436 -14.83 -6.31 -21.62
C GLU A 436 -15.40 -5.01 -21.03
N ASN A 437 -16.73 -4.84 -21.06
CA ASN A 437 -17.36 -3.65 -20.47
C ASN A 437 -17.16 -3.59 -18.95
N GLN A 438 -17.08 -4.75 -18.27
CA GLN A 438 -16.80 -4.79 -16.83
C GLN A 438 -15.39 -4.27 -16.54
N ILE A 439 -14.39 -4.67 -17.31
CA ILE A 439 -13.00 -4.23 -17.16
C ILE A 439 -12.91 -2.71 -17.35
N TRP A 440 -13.48 -2.16 -18.44
CA TRP A 440 -13.46 -0.74 -18.71
C TRP A 440 -14.13 0.10 -17.62
N THR A 441 -15.31 -0.28 -17.22
CA THR A 441 -16.12 0.50 -16.28
C THR A 441 -15.56 0.43 -14.86
N THR A 442 -15.13 -0.77 -14.44
CA THR A 442 -14.52 -0.95 -13.11
C THR A 442 -13.20 -0.20 -13.01
N PHE A 443 -12.40 -0.18 -14.08
CA PHE A 443 -11.15 0.59 -14.13
C PHE A 443 -11.42 2.09 -13.98
N LEU A 444 -12.40 2.64 -14.70
CA LEU A 444 -12.77 4.06 -14.56
C LEU A 444 -13.13 4.42 -13.12
N ALA A 445 -13.89 3.57 -12.42
CA ALA A 445 -14.16 3.77 -10.99
C ALA A 445 -12.87 3.70 -10.15
N GLY A 446 -11.96 2.78 -10.47
CA GLY A 446 -10.66 2.61 -9.82
C GLY A 446 -9.76 3.83 -9.90
N VAL A 447 -9.81 4.55 -11.01
CA VAL A 447 -9.08 5.83 -11.17
C VAL A 447 -9.43 6.80 -10.04
N PHE A 448 -10.71 6.93 -9.69
CA PHE A 448 -11.14 7.83 -8.62
C PHE A 448 -10.78 7.35 -7.22
N ARG A 449 -10.55 6.05 -7.02
CA ARG A 449 -9.99 5.54 -5.78
C ARG A 449 -8.55 6.05 -5.57
N SER A 450 -7.74 6.06 -6.63
CA SER A 450 -6.31 6.43 -6.56
C SER A 450 -6.09 7.95 -6.49
N VAL A 451 -6.79 8.74 -7.29
CA VAL A 451 -6.59 10.22 -7.31
C VAL A 451 -6.99 10.91 -6.01
N ARG A 452 -7.76 10.26 -5.14
CA ARG A 452 -8.12 10.77 -3.79
C ARG A 452 -6.92 10.95 -2.86
N PHE A 453 -5.85 10.19 -3.07
CA PHE A 453 -4.60 10.31 -2.30
C PHE A 453 -3.73 11.49 -2.76
N GLY A 454 -4.13 12.18 -3.82
CA GLY A 454 -3.44 13.33 -4.38
C GLY A 454 -2.63 13.00 -5.63
N ILE A 455 -2.64 13.94 -6.59
CA ILE A 455 -1.93 13.80 -7.87
C ILE A 455 -0.40 13.93 -7.74
N GLY A 456 0.11 14.30 -6.58
CA GLY A 456 1.55 14.32 -6.28
C GLY A 456 2.12 12.93 -5.96
N GLU A 457 1.27 11.97 -5.61
CA GLU A 457 1.64 10.59 -5.40
C GLU A 457 1.74 9.83 -6.73
N ALA A 458 2.61 8.83 -6.83
CA ALA A 458 2.88 8.11 -8.07
C ALA A 458 1.61 7.54 -8.72
N HIS A 459 0.82 6.78 -7.96
CA HIS A 459 -0.46 6.22 -8.44
C HIS A 459 -1.50 7.31 -8.71
N GLY A 460 -1.61 8.32 -7.83
CA GLY A 460 -2.55 9.43 -8.03
C GLY A 460 -2.23 10.24 -9.27
N GLY A 461 -0.96 10.54 -9.50
CA GLY A 461 -0.48 11.23 -10.70
C GLY A 461 -0.69 10.41 -11.98
N GLY A 462 -0.35 9.10 -11.94
CA GLY A 462 -0.58 8.18 -13.05
C GLY A 462 -2.06 8.07 -13.44
N ASN A 463 -2.93 7.92 -12.45
CA ASN A 463 -4.38 7.86 -12.69
C ASN A 463 -4.98 9.20 -13.15
N ALA A 464 -4.41 10.33 -12.73
CA ALA A 464 -4.80 11.65 -13.25
C ALA A 464 -4.43 11.80 -14.73
N ILE A 465 -3.24 11.33 -15.14
CA ILE A 465 -2.85 11.27 -16.56
C ILE A 465 -3.88 10.45 -17.34
N ILE A 466 -4.19 9.24 -16.86
CA ILE A 466 -5.13 8.34 -17.51
C ILE A 466 -6.50 9.01 -17.69
N TYR A 467 -7.07 9.53 -16.61
CA TYR A 467 -8.39 10.16 -16.68
C TYR A 467 -8.44 11.31 -17.69
N ASN A 468 -7.51 12.25 -17.58
CA ASN A 468 -7.52 13.45 -18.42
C ASN A 468 -7.19 13.11 -19.88
N TYR A 469 -6.26 12.18 -20.14
CA TYR A 469 -5.93 11.74 -21.49
C TYR A 469 -7.13 11.05 -22.16
N MET A 470 -7.76 10.10 -21.46
CA MET A 470 -8.93 9.36 -21.95
C MET A 470 -10.12 10.30 -22.18
N LEU A 471 -10.35 11.28 -21.30
CA LEU A 471 -11.40 12.28 -21.44
C LEU A 471 -11.16 13.19 -22.64
N ASN A 472 -9.94 13.75 -22.77
CA ASN A 472 -9.60 14.68 -23.85
C ASN A 472 -9.65 14.04 -25.23
N ASN A 473 -9.41 12.73 -25.32
CA ASN A 473 -9.48 11.96 -26.56
C ASN A 473 -10.84 11.24 -26.77
N GLY A 474 -11.84 11.52 -25.91
CA GLY A 474 -13.22 11.07 -26.09
C GLY A 474 -13.47 9.60 -25.76
N ALA A 475 -12.54 8.92 -25.07
CA ALA A 475 -12.74 7.59 -24.51
C ALA A 475 -13.58 7.65 -23.22
N TYR A 476 -13.49 8.74 -22.47
CA TYR A 476 -14.39 9.07 -21.36
C TYR A 476 -15.25 10.27 -21.71
N SER A 477 -16.41 10.38 -21.09
CA SER A 477 -17.33 11.51 -21.23
C SER A 477 -17.80 11.98 -19.86
N PHE A 478 -17.72 13.28 -19.60
CA PHE A 478 -18.21 13.89 -18.38
C PHE A 478 -19.55 14.59 -18.64
N ASN A 479 -20.58 14.17 -17.94
CA ASN A 479 -21.90 14.79 -17.96
C ASN A 479 -21.99 15.90 -16.92
N LYS A 480 -22.14 17.14 -17.35
CA LYS A 480 -22.17 18.31 -16.45
C LYS A 480 -23.45 18.40 -15.63
N GLU A 481 -24.57 17.85 -16.11
CA GLU A 481 -25.87 17.93 -15.42
C GLU A 481 -25.93 16.92 -14.26
N SER A 482 -25.58 15.66 -14.50
CA SER A 482 -25.55 14.60 -13.50
C SER A 482 -24.26 14.63 -12.66
N GLN A 483 -23.23 15.34 -13.13
CA GLN A 483 -21.88 15.30 -12.57
C GLN A 483 -21.35 13.86 -12.44
N THR A 484 -21.47 13.10 -13.52
CA THR A 484 -21.03 11.71 -13.63
C THR A 484 -20.15 11.53 -14.85
N VAL A 485 -19.43 10.42 -14.90
CA VAL A 485 -18.53 10.07 -15.99
C VAL A 485 -18.93 8.70 -16.56
N SER A 486 -18.67 8.50 -17.85
CA SER A 486 -18.93 7.24 -18.53
C SER A 486 -17.81 6.86 -19.50
N VAL A 487 -17.71 5.58 -19.82
CA VAL A 487 -16.83 5.04 -20.85
C VAL A 487 -17.52 5.06 -22.20
N ASN A 488 -16.82 5.57 -23.21
CA ASN A 488 -17.17 5.38 -24.60
C ASN A 488 -16.42 4.14 -25.13
N TYR A 489 -17.05 2.98 -25.05
CA TYR A 489 -16.44 1.70 -25.38
C TYR A 489 -15.91 1.62 -26.81
N ASP A 490 -16.54 2.31 -27.78
CA ASP A 490 -16.13 2.30 -29.18
C ASP A 490 -14.76 2.98 -29.40
N LYS A 491 -14.43 3.97 -28.57
CA LYS A 491 -13.18 4.72 -28.65
C LYS A 491 -12.11 4.28 -27.66
N ALA A 492 -12.51 3.66 -26.56
CA ALA A 492 -11.66 3.39 -25.42
C ALA A 492 -10.40 2.59 -25.80
N LYS A 493 -10.53 1.54 -26.61
CA LYS A 493 -9.41 0.67 -27.01
C LYS A 493 -8.36 1.40 -27.85
N GLU A 494 -8.78 2.26 -28.79
CA GLU A 494 -7.85 3.04 -29.62
C GLU A 494 -7.08 4.06 -28.77
N VAL A 495 -7.79 4.80 -27.90
CA VAL A 495 -7.17 5.80 -27.05
C VAL A 495 -6.22 5.16 -26.02
N LEU A 496 -6.60 4.01 -25.44
CA LEU A 496 -5.72 3.21 -24.58
C LEU A 496 -4.43 2.82 -25.29
N LYS A 497 -4.54 2.31 -26.53
CA LYS A 497 -3.39 1.93 -27.36
C LYS A 497 -2.43 3.10 -27.57
N ASN A 498 -2.97 4.29 -27.84
CA ASN A 498 -2.17 5.48 -28.09
C ASN A 498 -1.41 5.90 -26.81
N LEU A 499 -2.07 5.90 -25.65
CA LEU A 499 -1.42 6.21 -24.38
C LEU A 499 -0.37 5.15 -24.02
N ALA A 500 -0.68 3.87 -24.21
CA ALA A 500 0.27 2.77 -23.99
C ALA A 500 1.53 2.93 -24.88
N ASN A 501 1.36 3.27 -26.16
CA ASN A 501 2.48 3.54 -27.04
C ASN A 501 3.31 4.74 -26.56
N GLU A 502 2.69 5.85 -26.19
CA GLU A 502 3.36 7.07 -25.73
C GLU A 502 4.20 6.80 -24.46
N LEU A 503 3.61 6.14 -23.45
CA LEU A 503 4.30 5.79 -22.20
C LEU A 503 5.50 4.85 -22.46
N LEU A 504 5.29 3.80 -23.23
CA LEU A 504 6.35 2.84 -23.55
C LEU A 504 7.46 3.46 -24.38
N MET A 505 7.16 4.38 -25.30
CA MET A 505 8.19 5.07 -26.10
C MET A 505 8.97 6.09 -25.26
N ILE A 506 8.32 6.79 -24.33
CA ILE A 506 9.01 7.62 -23.32
C ILE A 506 10.04 6.77 -22.56
N GLN A 507 9.64 5.58 -22.10
CA GLN A 507 10.56 4.68 -21.41
C GLN A 507 11.66 4.13 -22.33
N ALA A 508 11.31 3.68 -23.54
CA ALA A 508 12.24 3.07 -24.48
C ALA A 508 13.35 4.03 -24.92
N LEU A 509 13.04 5.30 -25.03
CA LEU A 509 13.97 6.35 -25.47
C LEU A 509 14.67 7.07 -24.30
N GLY A 510 14.25 6.80 -23.05
CA GLY A 510 14.71 7.57 -21.89
C GLY A 510 14.34 9.06 -22.00
N ASP A 511 13.16 9.34 -22.57
CA ASP A 511 12.73 10.71 -22.89
C ASP A 511 12.20 11.44 -21.64
N TYR A 512 13.12 12.00 -20.88
CA TYR A 512 12.83 12.76 -19.66
C TYR A 512 11.94 13.99 -19.93
N GLU A 513 12.19 14.73 -21.02
CA GLU A 513 11.38 15.92 -21.35
C GLU A 513 9.97 15.53 -21.82
N GLY A 514 9.83 14.42 -22.55
CA GLY A 514 8.53 13.84 -22.89
C GLY A 514 7.76 13.41 -21.64
N ALA A 515 8.42 12.77 -20.68
CA ALA A 515 7.81 12.39 -19.40
C ALA A 515 7.30 13.61 -18.62
N LYS A 516 8.13 14.65 -18.47
CA LYS A 516 7.75 15.92 -17.82
C LYS A 516 6.55 16.58 -18.53
N LYS A 517 6.57 16.58 -19.85
CA LYS A 517 5.48 17.16 -20.66
C LYS A 517 4.17 16.40 -20.43
N LEU A 518 4.18 15.06 -20.48
CA LEU A 518 2.99 14.23 -20.26
C LEU A 518 2.41 14.47 -18.86
N ILE A 519 3.27 14.51 -17.83
CA ILE A 519 2.87 14.81 -16.44
C ILE A 519 2.28 16.23 -16.36
N ALA A 520 2.94 17.24 -16.93
CA ALA A 520 2.48 18.63 -16.86
C ALA A 520 1.14 18.83 -17.58
N ASP A 521 0.92 18.15 -18.71
CA ASP A 521 -0.29 18.28 -19.51
C ASP A 521 -1.49 17.53 -18.90
N TYR A 522 -1.26 16.38 -18.23
CA TYR A 522 -2.33 15.47 -17.83
C TYR A 522 -2.39 15.11 -16.33
N ALA A 523 -1.31 15.17 -15.58
CA ALA A 523 -1.36 14.96 -14.11
C ALA A 523 -1.89 16.22 -13.41
N VAL A 524 -3.08 16.65 -13.78
CA VAL A 524 -3.70 17.88 -13.31
C VAL A 524 -5.09 17.63 -12.73
N ASN A 525 -5.45 18.41 -11.71
CA ASN A 525 -6.81 18.42 -11.16
C ASN A 525 -7.74 19.20 -12.11
N SER A 526 -8.22 18.56 -13.19
CA SER A 526 -9.20 19.15 -14.10
C SER A 526 -10.52 19.50 -13.40
N GLU A 527 -11.33 20.38 -14.00
CA GLU A 527 -12.61 20.80 -13.41
C GLU A 527 -13.54 19.61 -13.12
N SER A 528 -13.68 18.69 -14.06
CA SER A 528 -14.50 17.48 -13.87
C SER A 528 -13.95 16.58 -12.77
N MET A 529 -12.62 16.41 -12.69
CA MET A 529 -12.00 15.60 -11.63
C MET A 529 -12.25 16.20 -10.24
N LYS A 530 -12.10 17.52 -10.08
CA LYS A 530 -12.40 18.21 -8.80
C LYS A 530 -13.84 17.97 -8.36
N ILE A 531 -14.81 18.15 -9.28
CA ILE A 531 -16.22 17.92 -8.98
C ILE A 531 -16.47 16.48 -8.52
N LEU A 532 -15.86 15.50 -9.21
CA LEU A 532 -16.02 14.09 -8.87
C LEU A 532 -15.36 13.73 -7.54
N ILE A 533 -14.16 14.26 -7.26
CA ILE A 533 -13.46 14.04 -5.98
C ILE A 533 -14.25 14.66 -4.81
N GLU A 534 -14.83 15.85 -4.97
CA GLU A 534 -15.66 16.48 -3.94
C GLU A 534 -16.86 15.61 -3.54
N LYS A 535 -17.49 14.91 -4.50
CA LYS A 535 -18.58 13.97 -4.21
C LYS A 535 -18.12 12.79 -3.34
N LEU A 536 -16.85 12.42 -3.41
CA LEU A 536 -16.28 11.30 -2.68
C LEU A 536 -15.90 11.62 -1.22
N ASN A 537 -15.95 12.88 -0.80
CA ASN A 537 -15.60 13.29 0.57
C ASN A 537 -16.51 12.69 1.65
N ILE A 538 -17.68 12.15 1.25
CA ILE A 538 -18.60 11.46 2.16
C ILE A 538 -18.24 9.97 2.35
N LEU A 539 -17.33 9.43 1.53
CA LEU A 539 -16.92 8.04 1.59
C LEU A 539 -15.61 7.89 2.38
N PRO A 540 -15.43 6.74 3.04
CA PRO A 540 -14.15 6.44 3.67
C PRO A 540 -13.02 6.42 2.64
N VAL A 541 -11.81 6.73 3.10
CA VAL A 541 -10.59 6.74 2.26
C VAL A 541 -10.03 5.32 2.15
N ASP A 542 -10.07 4.57 3.26
CA ASP A 542 -9.64 3.17 3.29
C ASP A 542 -10.46 2.35 4.30
N ILE A 543 -10.14 1.07 4.42
CA ILE A 543 -10.70 0.18 5.43
C ILE A 543 -9.85 0.20 6.71
N ASN A 544 -10.51 -0.01 7.86
CA ASN A 544 -9.87 -0.39 9.13
C ASN A 544 -10.19 -1.88 9.36
N PRO A 545 -9.24 -2.79 9.09
CA PRO A 545 -9.49 -4.22 9.16
C PRO A 545 -9.69 -4.69 10.60
N VAL A 546 -10.73 -5.50 10.81
CA VAL A 546 -10.98 -6.23 12.05
C VAL A 546 -10.82 -7.71 11.75
N PHE A 547 -9.63 -8.21 11.95
CA PHE A 547 -9.29 -9.60 11.67
C PHE A 547 -10.01 -10.56 12.61
N GLU A 548 -10.62 -11.60 12.07
CA GLU A 548 -11.41 -12.58 12.83
C GLU A 548 -10.56 -13.28 13.91
N ILE A 549 -9.30 -13.60 13.63
CA ILE A 549 -8.39 -14.26 14.57
C ILE A 549 -8.08 -13.40 15.81
N ALA A 550 -8.25 -12.09 15.75
CA ALA A 550 -7.97 -11.17 16.85
C ALA A 550 -9.15 -11.00 17.83
N ARG A 551 -10.29 -11.65 17.57
CA ARG A 551 -11.48 -11.67 18.43
C ARG A 551 -11.43 -12.84 19.37
#